data_589e315bf625597df8e3bf88a34bd4c7
#
_entry.id   589e315bf625597df8e3bf88a34bd4c7
#
_cell.length_a   1.000
_cell.length_b   1.000
_cell.length_c   1.000
_cell.angle_alpha   90.00
_cell.angle_beta   90.00
_cell.angle_gamma   90.00
#
_symmetry.space_group_name_H-M   'P 1'
#
loop_
_entity.id
_entity.type
_entity.pdbx_description
1 polymer ?
#
loop_
_entity_poly.entity_id
_entity_poly.type
_entity_poly.pdbx_seq_one_letter_code
_entity_poly.pdbx_strand_id
1 'polypeptide(L)'
;MMTAGKLRIGVLGSGKGSNFVAIANAVERGEINAEIALVLSDVDDAGILAHARAHRFPAQFIPPGKFRTKLDDEAERAVVGGLQSAKVDLVVLAGFMRVLKGEFLRAFEGRIVNIHPSLLPAFPGLLAWKQALDHGVKVTGCTVHFVDAGVDSGAIIGQQTVEVLDDDTPETLHQRIHAAEHQLYPRCVAALAAGRISVQGRRVTWKRD
;
A
#
# COMPACT_ATOMS: atom_id res chain seq x y z
N MET A 1 -20.78 -19.47 -13.46
CA MET A 1 -20.52 -18.04 -13.27
C MET A 1 -20.52 -17.78 -11.76
N MET A 2 -19.37 -17.68 -11.13
CA MET A 2 -19.30 -17.24 -9.75
C MET A 2 -19.68 -15.77 -9.75
N THR A 3 -20.72 -15.40 -9.03
CA THR A 3 -21.01 -14.00 -8.71
C THR A 3 -19.78 -13.46 -8.01
N ALA A 4 -19.02 -12.63 -8.68
CA ALA A 4 -17.83 -12.02 -8.11
C ALA A 4 -18.28 -11.14 -6.95
N GLY A 5 -18.13 -11.68 -5.73
CA GLY A 5 -18.30 -10.89 -4.51
C GLY A 5 -17.33 -9.71 -4.53
N LYS A 6 -17.60 -8.69 -3.73
CA LYS A 6 -16.67 -7.57 -3.54
C LYS A 6 -15.34 -8.09 -3.00
N LEU A 7 -14.21 -7.59 -3.54
CA LEU A 7 -12.88 -7.88 -3.03
C LEU A 7 -12.77 -7.37 -1.58
N ARG A 8 -12.36 -8.21 -0.65
CA ARG A 8 -12.21 -7.85 0.77
C ARG A 8 -10.79 -7.34 1.02
N ILE A 9 -10.67 -6.05 1.30
CA ILE A 9 -9.38 -5.37 1.49
C ILE A 9 -9.07 -5.23 2.98
N GLY A 10 -7.87 -5.67 3.38
CA GLY A 10 -7.25 -5.30 4.64
C GLY A 10 -6.20 -4.21 4.40
N VAL A 11 -6.21 -3.16 5.21
CA VAL A 11 -5.24 -2.05 5.05
C VAL A 11 -4.33 -1.97 6.26
N LEU A 12 -3.02 -1.85 6.03
CA LEU A 12 -2.03 -1.59 7.07
C LEU A 12 -1.38 -0.22 6.84
N GLY A 13 -1.27 0.58 7.91
CA GLY A 13 -0.59 1.87 7.84
C GLY A 13 -0.13 2.37 9.20
N SER A 14 0.99 3.08 9.25
CA SER A 14 1.61 3.59 10.50
C SER A 14 1.47 5.11 10.65
N GLY A 15 0.90 5.82 9.67
CA GLY A 15 0.97 7.29 9.61
C GLY A 15 -0.37 7.97 9.38
N LYS A 16 -0.31 9.12 8.68
CA LYS A 16 -1.47 9.99 8.42
C LYS A 16 -2.61 9.31 7.65
N GLY A 17 -2.32 8.31 6.80
CA GLY A 17 -3.34 7.55 6.09
C GLY A 17 -3.89 8.21 4.83
N SER A 18 -3.18 9.15 4.19
CA SER A 18 -3.68 9.84 2.98
C SER A 18 -3.95 8.88 1.81
N ASN A 19 -3.08 7.90 1.58
CA ASN A 19 -3.29 6.85 0.59
C ASN A 19 -4.49 5.95 0.92
N PHE A 20 -4.70 5.65 2.21
CA PHE A 20 -5.91 4.96 2.66
C PHE A 20 -7.17 5.76 2.32
N VAL A 21 -7.20 7.06 2.62
CA VAL A 21 -8.35 7.95 2.32
C VAL A 21 -8.65 7.96 0.83
N ALA A 22 -7.63 8.01 -0.04
CA ALA A 22 -7.82 7.97 -1.49
C ALA A 22 -8.51 6.65 -1.93
N ILE A 23 -8.09 5.50 -1.39
CA ILE A 23 -8.70 4.20 -1.67
C ILE A 23 -10.11 4.12 -1.07
N ALA A 24 -10.31 4.55 0.18
CA ALA A 24 -11.60 4.52 0.86
C ALA A 24 -12.66 5.31 0.08
N ASN A 25 -12.33 6.54 -0.33
CA ASN A 25 -13.20 7.36 -1.16
C ASN A 25 -13.55 6.69 -2.50
N ALA A 26 -12.59 6.03 -3.15
CA ALA A 26 -12.85 5.33 -4.41
C ALA A 26 -13.76 4.09 -4.21
N VAL A 27 -13.62 3.39 -3.09
CA VAL A 27 -14.54 2.30 -2.71
C VAL A 27 -15.94 2.82 -2.45
N GLU A 28 -16.09 3.91 -1.70
CA GLU A 28 -17.39 4.53 -1.38
C GLU A 28 -18.10 5.08 -2.62
N ARG A 29 -17.35 5.63 -3.59
CA ARG A 29 -17.89 6.07 -4.88
C ARG A 29 -18.23 4.92 -5.84
N GLY A 30 -17.90 3.66 -5.47
CA GLY A 30 -18.13 2.49 -6.32
C GLY A 30 -17.14 2.34 -7.48
N GLU A 31 -16.05 3.10 -7.49
CA GLU A 31 -14.98 3.02 -8.49
C GLU A 31 -14.12 1.75 -8.30
N ILE A 32 -14.09 1.21 -7.09
CA ILE A 32 -13.44 -0.06 -6.74
C ILE A 32 -14.50 -1.03 -6.24
N ASN A 33 -14.68 -2.16 -6.95
CA ASN A 33 -15.59 -3.22 -6.51
C ASN A 33 -15.00 -4.00 -5.33
N ALA A 34 -14.91 -3.35 -4.19
CA ALA A 34 -14.32 -3.88 -2.97
C ALA A 34 -15.06 -3.41 -1.72
N GLU A 35 -14.73 -4.02 -0.59
CA GLU A 35 -15.06 -3.51 0.75
C GLU A 35 -13.78 -3.44 1.59
N ILE A 36 -13.67 -2.43 2.44
CA ILE A 36 -12.58 -2.34 3.42
C ILE A 36 -13.02 -3.15 4.65
N ALA A 37 -12.47 -4.35 4.76
CA ALA A 37 -12.85 -5.32 5.77
C ALA A 37 -12.20 -5.04 7.14
N LEU A 38 -10.95 -4.52 7.13
CA LEU A 38 -10.22 -4.21 8.36
C LEU A 38 -9.08 -3.22 8.06
N VAL A 39 -8.89 -2.25 8.95
CA VAL A 39 -7.74 -1.33 8.95
C VAL A 39 -6.92 -1.56 10.21
N LEU A 40 -5.64 -1.82 10.07
CA LEU A 40 -4.72 -2.06 11.17
C LEU A 40 -3.61 -1.03 11.19
N SER A 41 -3.19 -0.64 12.40
CA SER A 41 -2.01 0.19 12.61
C SER A 41 -1.17 -0.36 13.75
N ASP A 42 0.15 -0.21 13.63
CA ASP A 42 1.15 -0.45 14.68
C ASP A 42 1.44 0.79 15.52
N VAL A 43 0.69 1.87 15.31
CA VAL A 43 0.75 3.15 16.04
C VAL A 43 -0.65 3.48 16.52
N ASP A 44 -0.82 3.68 17.83
CA ASP A 44 -2.14 3.80 18.48
C ASP A 44 -2.90 5.07 18.05
N ASP A 45 -2.20 6.17 17.90
CA ASP A 45 -2.74 7.47 17.50
C ASP A 45 -2.55 7.79 16.01
N ALA A 46 -2.28 6.77 15.20
CA ALA A 46 -2.11 6.93 13.74
C ALA A 46 -3.35 7.53 13.09
N GLY A 47 -3.14 8.56 12.25
CA GLY A 47 -4.22 9.22 11.52
C GLY A 47 -5.07 8.27 10.69
N ILE A 48 -4.48 7.19 10.15
CA ILE A 48 -5.21 6.17 9.41
C ILE A 48 -6.35 5.54 10.22
N LEU A 49 -6.16 5.31 11.54
CA LEU A 49 -7.20 4.76 12.40
C LEU A 49 -8.34 5.77 12.62
N ALA A 50 -8.00 7.05 12.78
CA ALA A 50 -9.01 8.11 12.89
C ALA A 50 -9.84 8.23 11.61
N HIS A 51 -9.19 8.20 10.44
CA HIS A 51 -9.89 8.20 9.15
C HIS A 51 -10.77 6.97 8.98
N ALA A 52 -10.26 5.77 9.30
CA ALA A 52 -11.06 4.54 9.19
C ALA A 52 -12.33 4.60 10.04
N ARG A 53 -12.22 5.07 11.28
CA ARG A 53 -13.38 5.26 12.18
C ARG A 53 -14.38 6.30 11.63
N ALA A 54 -13.88 7.41 11.07
CA ALA A 54 -14.73 8.44 10.46
C ALA A 54 -15.54 7.92 9.26
N HIS A 55 -14.93 7.03 8.46
CA HIS A 55 -15.59 6.31 7.36
C HIS A 55 -16.37 5.06 7.82
N ARG A 56 -16.44 4.79 9.14
CA ARG A 56 -17.13 3.63 9.74
C ARG A 56 -16.57 2.27 9.30
N PHE A 57 -15.30 2.20 8.92
CA PHE A 57 -14.63 0.93 8.68
C PHE A 57 -14.07 0.34 9.98
N PRO A 58 -14.05 -1.00 10.12
CA PRO A 58 -13.38 -1.66 11.25
C PRO A 58 -11.92 -1.25 11.33
N ALA A 59 -11.49 -0.76 12.50
CA ALA A 59 -10.14 -0.25 12.70
C ALA A 59 -9.59 -0.66 14.06
N GLN A 60 -8.36 -1.18 14.08
CA GLN A 60 -7.73 -1.69 15.29
C GLN A 60 -6.25 -1.30 15.35
N PHE A 61 -5.79 -0.92 16.54
CA PHE A 61 -4.39 -0.83 16.89
C PHE A 61 -3.86 -2.21 17.27
N ILE A 62 -2.69 -2.58 16.77
CA ILE A 62 -1.96 -3.79 17.16
C ILE A 62 -0.59 -3.32 17.71
N PRO A 63 -0.32 -3.53 18.99
CA PRO A 63 1.00 -3.22 19.55
C PRO A 63 2.10 -3.94 18.78
N PRO A 64 3.13 -3.22 18.27
CA PRO A 64 4.12 -3.82 17.35
C PRO A 64 5.13 -4.73 18.04
N GLY A 65 5.11 -4.80 19.37
CA GLY A 65 6.08 -5.51 20.18
C GLY A 65 7.40 -4.74 20.34
N LYS A 66 8.47 -5.46 20.66
CA LYS A 66 9.75 -4.90 21.13
C LYS A 66 10.69 -4.35 20.04
N PHE A 67 10.41 -4.61 18.77
CA PHE A 67 11.31 -4.21 17.69
C PHE A 67 10.87 -2.89 17.02
N ARG A 68 11.84 -2.08 16.60
CA ARG A 68 11.57 -0.80 15.93
C ARG A 68 11.21 -0.93 14.44
N THR A 69 11.77 -1.93 13.75
CA THR A 69 11.71 -2.06 12.28
C THR A 69 10.83 -3.21 11.79
N LYS A 70 10.34 -4.06 12.68
CA LYS A 70 9.48 -5.21 12.36
C LYS A 70 8.49 -5.44 13.49
N LEU A 71 7.46 -6.21 13.23
CA LEU A 71 6.61 -6.78 14.28
C LEU A 71 7.37 -7.88 15.01
N ASP A 72 7.06 -8.13 16.28
CA ASP A 72 7.46 -9.38 16.92
C ASP A 72 6.46 -10.50 16.57
N ASP A 73 6.77 -11.72 16.97
CA ASP A 73 6.00 -12.89 16.55
C ASP A 73 4.55 -12.87 17.09
N GLU A 74 4.31 -12.23 18.22
CA GLU A 74 2.96 -12.08 18.80
C GLU A 74 2.16 -11.05 17.98
N ALA A 75 2.73 -9.89 17.71
CA ALA A 75 2.12 -8.86 16.89
C ALA A 75 1.88 -9.35 15.45
N GLU A 76 2.85 -10.09 14.85
CA GLU A 76 2.69 -10.66 13.52
C GLU A 76 1.50 -11.63 13.47
N ARG A 77 1.39 -12.54 14.45
CA ARG A 77 0.23 -13.46 14.57
C ARG A 77 -1.09 -12.71 14.77
N ALA A 78 -1.10 -11.66 15.59
CA ALA A 78 -2.30 -10.86 15.82
C ALA A 78 -2.77 -10.17 14.53
N VAL A 79 -1.84 -9.59 13.75
CA VAL A 79 -2.16 -8.99 12.45
C VAL A 79 -2.68 -10.04 11.47
N VAL A 80 -1.98 -11.16 11.31
CA VAL A 80 -2.40 -12.26 10.41
C VAL A 80 -3.76 -12.79 10.81
N GLY A 81 -3.97 -13.10 12.10
CA GLY A 81 -5.24 -13.62 12.63
C GLY A 81 -6.40 -12.64 12.43
N GLY A 82 -6.17 -11.33 12.65
CA GLY A 82 -7.17 -10.29 12.40
C GLY A 82 -7.60 -10.23 10.94
N LEU A 83 -6.63 -10.20 10.01
CA LEU A 83 -6.91 -10.17 8.57
C LEU A 83 -7.60 -11.44 8.08
N GLN A 84 -7.20 -12.62 8.57
CA GLN A 84 -7.84 -13.89 8.22
C GLN A 84 -9.28 -13.98 8.77
N SER A 85 -9.50 -13.55 10.02
CA SER A 85 -10.83 -13.50 10.63
C SER A 85 -11.77 -12.55 9.89
N ALA A 86 -11.22 -11.44 9.37
CA ALA A 86 -11.93 -10.51 8.50
C ALA A 86 -12.06 -11.03 7.05
N LYS A 87 -11.57 -12.24 6.74
CA LYS A 87 -11.60 -12.86 5.40
C LYS A 87 -11.02 -11.94 4.32
N VAL A 88 -9.86 -11.35 4.60
CA VAL A 88 -9.18 -10.45 3.67
C VAL A 88 -8.62 -11.20 2.46
N ASP A 89 -8.96 -10.74 1.28
CA ASP A 89 -8.47 -11.26 0.00
C ASP A 89 -7.17 -10.57 -0.43
N LEU A 90 -7.08 -9.25 -0.23
CA LEU A 90 -5.95 -8.40 -0.61
C LEU A 90 -5.51 -7.53 0.56
N VAL A 91 -4.22 -7.53 0.86
CA VAL A 91 -3.61 -6.63 1.84
C VAL A 91 -3.01 -5.44 1.11
N VAL A 92 -3.37 -4.24 1.55
CA VAL A 92 -2.91 -2.95 1.02
C VAL A 92 -2.05 -2.25 2.06
N LEU A 93 -0.78 -2.02 1.76
CA LEU A 93 0.12 -1.26 2.62
C LEU A 93 0.03 0.23 2.26
N ALA A 94 -0.49 1.04 3.17
CA ALA A 94 -0.68 2.48 3.00
C ALA A 94 0.23 3.25 3.95
N GLY A 95 1.53 3.21 3.71
CA GLY A 95 2.53 3.82 4.60
C GLY A 95 2.75 2.99 5.88
N PHE A 96 2.81 1.68 5.76
CA PHE A 96 3.18 0.79 6.85
C PHE A 96 4.70 0.72 6.98
N MET A 97 5.22 1.08 8.16
CA MET A 97 6.66 1.30 8.39
C MET A 97 7.40 0.09 8.97
N ARG A 98 6.78 -1.08 9.01
CA ARG A 98 7.41 -2.32 9.48
C ARG A 98 7.70 -3.26 8.33
N VAL A 99 8.86 -3.91 8.39
CA VAL A 99 9.22 -4.98 7.46
C VAL A 99 8.37 -6.21 7.78
N LEU A 100 7.61 -6.65 6.78
CA LEU A 100 6.81 -7.87 6.85
C LEU A 100 7.70 -9.10 6.60
N LYS A 101 7.47 -10.19 7.31
CA LYS A 101 8.29 -11.40 7.27
C LYS A 101 7.45 -12.66 7.41
N GLY A 102 8.13 -13.79 7.36
CA GLY A 102 7.76 -15.09 7.89
C GLY A 102 6.33 -15.53 7.64
N GLU A 103 5.54 -15.59 8.67
CA GLU A 103 4.16 -16.06 8.63
C GLU A 103 3.27 -15.12 7.81
N PHE A 104 3.45 -13.81 7.95
CA PHE A 104 2.64 -12.82 7.23
C PHE A 104 2.80 -12.97 5.71
N LEU A 105 4.04 -13.03 5.21
CA LEU A 105 4.29 -13.17 3.77
C LEU A 105 3.75 -14.50 3.24
N ARG A 106 3.85 -15.60 4.00
CA ARG A 106 3.27 -16.89 3.61
C ARG A 106 1.75 -16.87 3.60
N ALA A 107 1.12 -16.27 4.62
CA ALA A 107 -0.34 -16.22 4.73
C ALA A 107 -1.00 -15.44 3.60
N PHE A 108 -0.31 -14.43 3.07
CA PHE A 108 -0.83 -13.53 2.04
C PHE A 108 0.05 -13.50 0.78
N GLU A 109 0.75 -14.59 0.46
CA GLU A 109 1.61 -14.69 -0.71
C GLU A 109 0.86 -14.29 -1.98
N GLY A 110 1.46 -13.39 -2.79
CA GLY A 110 0.87 -12.84 -4.01
C GLY A 110 -0.36 -11.94 -3.79
N ARG A 111 -0.70 -11.62 -2.55
CA ARG A 111 -1.89 -10.84 -2.16
C ARG A 111 -1.57 -9.65 -1.26
N ILE A 112 -0.34 -9.13 -1.33
CA ILE A 112 0.08 -7.94 -0.63
C ILE A 112 0.56 -6.94 -1.66
N VAL A 113 0.06 -5.72 -1.60
CA VAL A 113 0.49 -4.61 -2.47
C VAL A 113 0.95 -3.43 -1.63
N ASN A 114 1.95 -2.72 -2.14
CA ASN A 114 2.50 -1.52 -1.51
C ASN A 114 2.59 -0.38 -2.52
N ILE A 115 2.57 0.84 -2.03
CA ILE A 115 2.96 2.02 -2.80
C ILE A 115 4.27 2.57 -2.27
N HIS A 116 5.20 2.86 -3.19
CA HIS A 116 6.54 3.37 -2.88
C HIS A 116 6.79 4.69 -3.62
N PRO A 117 7.30 5.74 -2.94
CA PRO A 117 7.43 7.09 -3.49
C PRO A 117 8.69 7.27 -4.36
N SER A 118 8.94 6.34 -5.28
CA SER A 118 9.93 6.45 -6.35
C SER A 118 9.54 5.60 -7.57
N LEU A 119 10.25 5.78 -8.68
CA LEU A 119 10.15 4.89 -9.85
C LEU A 119 11.07 3.68 -9.65
N LEU A 120 10.59 2.65 -8.94
CA LEU A 120 11.36 1.42 -8.73
C LEU A 120 11.85 0.83 -10.07
N PRO A 121 13.07 0.28 -10.13
CA PRO A 121 13.95 -0.07 -9.01
C PRO A 121 14.83 1.06 -8.48
N ALA A 122 14.66 2.31 -8.92
CA ALA A 122 15.42 3.44 -8.40
C ALA A 122 14.93 3.81 -6.99
N PHE A 123 15.88 4.17 -6.11
CA PHE A 123 15.63 4.70 -4.76
C PHE A 123 14.72 3.82 -3.89
N PRO A 124 15.04 2.54 -3.64
CA PRO A 124 14.29 1.71 -2.71
C PRO A 124 14.53 2.17 -1.27
N GLY A 125 13.65 1.74 -0.35
CA GLY A 125 13.77 2.01 1.08
C GLY A 125 13.24 3.38 1.50
N LEU A 126 13.79 3.91 2.60
CA LEU A 126 13.25 5.11 3.25
C LEU A 126 13.63 6.41 2.52
N LEU A 127 12.75 7.42 2.61
CA LEU A 127 12.99 8.77 2.11
C LEU A 127 13.35 8.82 0.61
N ALA A 128 12.72 8.00 -0.21
CA ALA A 128 13.03 7.87 -1.64
C ALA A 128 12.97 9.21 -2.40
N TRP A 129 12.05 10.10 -2.05
CA TRP A 129 11.98 11.46 -2.63
C TRP A 129 13.21 12.30 -2.30
N LYS A 130 13.75 12.17 -1.08
CA LYS A 130 14.98 12.83 -0.69
C LYS A 130 16.18 12.25 -1.44
N GLN A 131 16.25 10.92 -1.57
CA GLN A 131 17.29 10.26 -2.37
C GLN A 131 17.25 10.79 -3.82
N ALA A 132 16.07 10.91 -4.42
CA ALA A 132 15.90 11.43 -5.78
C ALA A 132 16.45 12.85 -5.92
N LEU A 133 16.15 13.76 -4.98
CA LEU A 133 16.70 15.11 -4.95
C LEU A 133 18.23 15.12 -4.79
N ASP A 134 18.75 14.37 -3.82
CA ASP A 134 20.18 14.29 -3.52
C ASP A 134 20.99 13.77 -4.74
N HIS A 135 20.38 12.92 -5.58
CA HIS A 135 20.98 12.44 -6.83
C HIS A 135 20.82 13.39 -8.01
N GLY A 136 20.02 14.45 -7.87
CA GLY A 136 19.81 15.43 -8.93
C GLY A 136 19.04 14.91 -10.14
N VAL A 137 18.16 13.91 -9.98
CA VAL A 137 17.33 13.40 -11.07
C VAL A 137 16.31 14.45 -11.49
N LYS A 138 15.92 14.45 -12.76
CA LYS A 138 14.91 15.38 -13.29
C LYS A 138 13.50 14.78 -13.31
N VAL A 139 13.39 13.45 -13.12
CA VAL A 139 12.12 12.73 -13.08
C VAL A 139 12.19 11.69 -11.97
N THR A 140 11.16 11.65 -11.14
CA THR A 140 10.89 10.59 -10.16
C THR A 140 9.41 10.19 -10.25
N GLY A 141 8.81 9.69 -9.20
CA GLY A 141 7.40 9.33 -9.17
C GLY A 141 7.02 8.38 -8.05
N CYS A 142 6.03 7.54 -8.33
CA CYS A 142 5.62 6.50 -7.41
C CYS A 142 5.38 5.17 -8.13
N THR A 143 5.46 4.08 -7.37
CA THR A 143 5.31 2.70 -7.85
C THR A 143 4.34 1.93 -6.96
N VAL A 144 3.32 1.32 -7.55
CA VAL A 144 2.53 0.27 -6.89
C VAL A 144 3.10 -1.08 -7.31
N HIS A 145 3.42 -1.92 -6.35
CA HIS A 145 4.04 -3.22 -6.58
C HIS A 145 3.51 -4.29 -5.62
N PHE A 146 3.64 -5.55 -5.99
CA PHE A 146 3.46 -6.66 -5.05
C PHE A 146 4.60 -6.68 -4.05
N VAL A 147 4.31 -7.15 -2.84
CA VAL A 147 5.31 -7.31 -1.79
C VAL A 147 5.79 -8.75 -1.75
N ASP A 148 7.12 -8.92 -1.79
CA ASP A 148 7.83 -10.19 -1.63
C ASP A 148 8.77 -10.13 -0.41
N ALA A 149 9.71 -11.08 -0.32
CA ALA A 149 10.66 -11.14 0.80
C ALA A 149 11.77 -10.07 0.75
N GLY A 150 11.93 -9.39 -0.38
CA GLY A 150 12.90 -8.29 -0.53
C GLY A 150 12.30 -6.93 -0.16
N VAL A 151 13.17 -5.92 -0.08
CA VAL A 151 12.73 -4.54 0.13
C VAL A 151 12.40 -3.91 -1.23
N ASP A 152 11.15 -3.52 -1.42
CA ASP A 152 10.65 -2.85 -2.63
C ASP A 152 11.00 -3.56 -3.95
N SER A 153 11.11 -4.90 -3.90
CA SER A 153 11.64 -5.72 -4.99
C SER A 153 10.58 -6.47 -5.80
N GLY A 154 9.33 -6.48 -5.36
CA GLY A 154 8.26 -7.25 -5.98
C GLY A 154 7.84 -6.76 -7.37
N ALA A 155 6.99 -7.53 -8.02
CA ALA A 155 6.50 -7.25 -9.38
C ALA A 155 5.71 -5.93 -9.43
N ILE A 156 6.08 -5.05 -10.36
CA ILE A 156 5.50 -3.70 -10.50
C ILE A 156 4.14 -3.80 -11.19
N ILE A 157 3.10 -3.25 -10.54
CA ILE A 157 1.73 -3.19 -11.06
C ILE A 157 1.53 -1.94 -11.90
N GLY A 158 2.01 -0.80 -11.42
CA GLY A 158 1.89 0.48 -12.11
C GLY A 158 2.88 1.51 -11.58
N GLN A 159 3.20 2.48 -12.42
CA GLN A 159 4.07 3.61 -12.07
C GLN A 159 3.47 4.90 -12.60
N GLN A 160 3.72 5.99 -11.89
CA GLN A 160 3.37 7.34 -12.33
C GLN A 160 4.56 8.27 -12.12
N THR A 161 4.93 8.98 -13.18
CA THR A 161 6.06 9.92 -13.17
C THR A 161 5.67 11.24 -12.52
N VAL A 162 6.66 11.86 -11.88
CA VAL A 162 6.59 13.20 -11.30
C VAL A 162 7.88 13.93 -11.69
N GLU A 163 7.75 15.14 -12.24
CA GLU A 163 8.89 16.01 -12.55
C GLU A 163 9.52 16.53 -11.26
N VAL A 164 10.85 16.61 -11.24
CA VAL A 164 11.62 17.27 -10.19
C VAL A 164 11.98 18.66 -10.66
N LEU A 165 11.44 19.68 -10.00
CA LEU A 165 11.67 21.09 -10.33
C LEU A 165 12.98 21.58 -9.72
N ASP A 166 13.59 22.60 -10.33
CA ASP A 166 14.90 23.12 -9.89
C ASP A 166 14.84 23.76 -8.49
N ASP A 167 13.67 24.22 -8.06
CA ASP A 167 13.41 24.84 -6.76
C ASP A 167 12.75 23.89 -5.74
N ASP A 168 12.69 22.57 -6.03
CA ASP A 168 12.09 21.61 -5.11
C ASP A 168 12.87 21.46 -3.82
N THR A 169 12.12 21.47 -2.74
CA THR A 169 12.55 20.94 -1.45
C THR A 169 12.07 19.47 -1.30
N PRO A 170 12.62 18.69 -0.36
CA PRO A 170 12.08 17.36 -0.08
C PRO A 170 10.56 17.35 0.18
N GLU A 171 10.05 18.39 0.83
CA GLU A 171 8.64 18.52 1.20
C GLU A 171 7.77 18.80 -0.04
N THR A 172 8.18 19.72 -0.93
CA THR A 172 7.39 20.07 -2.13
C THR A 172 7.35 18.93 -3.12
N LEU A 173 8.49 18.26 -3.34
CA LEU A 173 8.53 17.05 -4.17
C LEU A 173 7.68 15.94 -3.60
N HIS A 174 7.77 15.67 -2.28
CA HIS A 174 6.98 14.63 -1.60
C HIS A 174 5.47 14.89 -1.70
N GLN A 175 5.02 16.14 -1.56
CA GLN A 175 3.61 16.51 -1.74
C GLN A 175 3.13 16.20 -3.17
N ARG A 176 3.95 16.47 -4.18
CA ARG A 176 3.63 16.19 -5.59
C ARG A 176 3.60 14.69 -5.89
N ILE A 177 4.52 13.92 -5.28
CA ILE A 177 4.50 12.46 -5.33
C ILE A 177 3.23 11.93 -4.66
N HIS A 178 2.83 12.42 -3.49
CA HIS A 178 1.59 12.02 -2.83
C HIS A 178 0.35 12.25 -3.72
N ALA A 179 0.30 13.38 -4.45
CA ALA A 179 -0.81 13.62 -5.38
C ALA A 179 -0.87 12.56 -6.50
N ALA A 180 0.29 12.11 -6.99
CA ALA A 180 0.38 11.02 -7.96
C ALA A 180 -0.01 9.66 -7.35
N GLU A 181 0.41 9.39 -6.11
CA GLU A 181 0.04 8.18 -5.36
C GLU A 181 -1.49 8.07 -5.19
N HIS A 182 -2.15 9.17 -4.84
CA HIS A 182 -3.61 9.21 -4.64
C HIS A 182 -4.40 8.91 -5.92
N GLN A 183 -3.78 9.05 -7.08
CA GLN A 183 -4.38 8.66 -8.37
C GLN A 183 -4.02 7.22 -8.75
N LEU A 184 -2.75 6.86 -8.62
CA LEU A 184 -2.24 5.56 -9.06
C LEU A 184 -2.74 4.41 -8.19
N TYR A 185 -2.71 4.57 -6.86
CA TYR A 185 -3.02 3.47 -5.95
C TYR A 185 -4.47 2.99 -6.07
N PRO A 186 -5.50 3.87 -6.01
CA PRO A 186 -6.88 3.44 -6.23
C PRO A 186 -7.07 2.76 -7.60
N ARG A 187 -6.43 3.25 -8.66
CA ARG A 187 -6.51 2.67 -10.01
C ARG A 187 -5.93 1.26 -10.05
N CYS A 188 -4.79 1.01 -9.39
CA CYS A 188 -4.20 -0.33 -9.31
C CYS A 188 -5.08 -1.28 -8.48
N VAL A 189 -5.62 -0.82 -7.35
CA VAL A 189 -6.53 -1.61 -6.51
C VAL A 189 -7.83 -1.94 -7.26
N ALA A 190 -8.38 -1.00 -8.05
CA ALA A 190 -9.54 -1.23 -8.88
C ALA A 190 -9.29 -2.32 -9.94
N ALA A 191 -8.11 -2.29 -10.58
CA ALA A 191 -7.73 -3.31 -11.57
C ALA A 191 -7.56 -4.70 -10.93
N LEU A 192 -7.02 -4.77 -9.70
CA LEU A 192 -6.93 -6.01 -8.92
C LEU A 192 -8.34 -6.53 -8.56
N ALA A 193 -9.22 -5.66 -8.07
CA ALA A 193 -10.59 -6.00 -7.73
C ALA A 193 -11.40 -6.51 -8.94
N ALA A 194 -11.11 -5.98 -10.12
CA ALA A 194 -11.74 -6.41 -11.37
C ALA A 194 -11.09 -7.66 -12.00
N GLY A 195 -10.04 -8.25 -11.37
CA GLY A 195 -9.32 -9.40 -11.93
C GLY A 195 -8.60 -9.11 -13.25
N ARG A 196 -8.27 -7.84 -13.50
CA ARG A 196 -7.61 -7.38 -14.74
C ARG A 196 -6.08 -7.46 -14.69
N ILE A 197 -5.51 -7.90 -13.59
CA ILE A 197 -4.06 -8.04 -13.42
C ILE A 197 -3.66 -9.50 -13.58
N SER A 198 -2.64 -9.76 -14.40
CA SER A 198 -1.99 -11.06 -14.55
C SER A 198 -0.50 -10.93 -14.28
N VAL A 199 0.06 -11.87 -13.52
CA VAL A 199 1.47 -11.86 -13.10
C VAL A 199 2.18 -13.09 -13.64
N GLN A 200 3.31 -12.89 -14.33
CA GLN A 200 4.21 -13.96 -14.78
C GLN A 200 5.64 -13.60 -14.37
N GLY A 201 6.11 -14.21 -13.29
CA GLY A 201 7.38 -13.84 -12.66
C GLY A 201 7.34 -12.35 -12.23
N ARG A 202 8.23 -11.54 -12.78
CA ARG A 202 8.26 -10.08 -12.52
C ARG A 202 7.38 -9.26 -13.48
N ARG A 203 6.83 -9.86 -14.52
CA ARG A 203 6.04 -9.17 -15.52
C ARG A 203 4.57 -9.13 -15.10
N VAL A 204 4.04 -7.94 -14.96
CA VAL A 204 2.62 -7.69 -14.72
C VAL A 204 1.99 -7.14 -15.99
N THR A 205 0.87 -7.70 -16.38
CA THR A 205 0.08 -7.25 -17.53
C THR A 205 -1.33 -6.89 -17.11
N TRP A 206 -1.82 -5.80 -17.69
CA TRP A 206 -3.20 -5.35 -17.51
C TRP A 206 -4.02 -5.88 -18.69
N LYS A 207 -5.06 -6.65 -18.40
CA LYS A 207 -6.03 -7.04 -19.44
C LYS A 207 -6.76 -5.77 -19.89
N ARG A 208 -6.82 -5.57 -21.21
CA ARG A 208 -7.68 -4.55 -21.82
C ARG A 208 -9.11 -5.06 -21.79
N ASP A 209 -10.06 -4.14 -21.64
CA ASP A 209 -11.49 -4.41 -21.79
C ASP A 209 -11.78 -4.82 -23.23
#